data_11d571788c638c8991bb7f1cae58172e
#
_entry.id   11d571788c638c8991bb7f1cae58172e
#
_cell.length_a   1.000
_cell.length_b   1.000
_cell.length_c   1.000
_cell.angle_alpha   90.00
_cell.angle_beta   90.00
_cell.angle_gamma   90.00
#
_symmetry.space_group_name_H-M   'P 1'
#
loop_
_entity.id
_entity.type
_entity.pdbx_description
1 polymer ?
#
loop_
_entity_poly.entity_id
_entity_poly.type
_entity_poly.pdbx_seq_one_letter_code
_entity_poly.pdbx_strand_id
1 'polypeptide(L)'
;MQLILNEEEQMVRESAQSFLADNAGPSLLREIRDSNNSLGYSEKLWQQMIELGWPSLLIPEQFDGLGFSHVAMGQIMEQAGCHLANSPMFATAVLGVSILSKEGNEQQKSQWLPKIAMGNLTLALALDETARPDPLNIATSVTKSTDGFILNGNKSMVIDGQIADQLIVVALSLIHI
;
A
#
# COMPACT_ATOMS: atom_id res chain seq x y z
N MET A 1 -21.56 -1.66 13.50
CA MET A 1 -20.81 -0.72 12.69
C MET A 1 -21.23 0.67 13.14
N GLN A 2 -20.36 1.44 13.75
CA GLN A 2 -20.66 2.84 14.09
C GLN A 2 -20.63 3.66 12.79
N LEU A 3 -21.66 4.46 12.58
CA LEU A 3 -21.75 5.40 11.44
C LEU A 3 -21.11 6.77 11.75
N ILE A 4 -20.67 6.97 12.98
CA ILE A 4 -20.06 8.21 13.48
C ILE A 4 -18.62 7.88 13.82
N LEU A 5 -17.68 8.72 13.34
CA LEU A 5 -16.27 8.60 13.69
C LEU A 5 -16.08 8.77 15.21
N ASN A 6 -15.18 7.97 15.77
CA ASN A 6 -14.71 8.18 17.14
C ASN A 6 -13.71 9.36 17.18
N GLU A 7 -13.27 9.75 18.38
CA GLU A 7 -12.37 10.90 18.57
C GLU A 7 -11.03 10.71 17.83
N GLU A 8 -10.46 9.51 17.85
CA GLU A 8 -9.19 9.20 17.18
C GLU A 8 -9.34 9.27 15.65
N GLU A 9 -10.41 8.70 15.11
CA GLU A 9 -10.73 8.74 13.67
C GLU A 9 -10.98 10.18 13.20
N GLN A 10 -11.63 11.00 14.03
CA GLN A 10 -11.85 12.42 13.78
C GLN A 10 -10.51 13.19 13.75
N MET A 11 -9.63 12.95 14.73
CA MET A 11 -8.29 13.55 14.77
C MET A 11 -7.46 13.20 13.54
N VAL A 12 -7.48 11.92 13.10
CA VAL A 12 -6.81 11.48 11.87
C VAL A 12 -7.34 12.22 10.65
N ARG A 13 -8.68 12.38 10.55
CA ARG A 13 -9.32 13.12 9.46
C ARG A 13 -8.88 14.58 9.43
N GLU A 14 -8.95 15.27 10.57
CA GLU A 14 -8.59 16.70 10.67
C GLU A 14 -7.11 16.92 10.34
N SER A 15 -6.23 16.05 10.84
CA SER A 15 -4.80 16.07 10.52
C SER A 15 -4.56 15.87 9.03
N ALA A 16 -5.21 14.86 8.43
CA ALA A 16 -5.06 14.57 7.00
C ALA A 16 -5.58 15.72 6.13
N GLN A 17 -6.73 16.29 6.49
CA GLN A 17 -7.32 17.42 5.76
C GLN A 17 -6.41 18.64 5.77
N SER A 18 -5.93 19.05 6.94
CA SER A 18 -5.04 20.22 7.06
C SER A 18 -3.72 19.99 6.31
N PHE A 19 -3.07 18.87 6.56
CA PHE A 19 -1.78 18.56 5.95
C PHE A 19 -1.86 18.52 4.42
N LEU A 20 -2.86 17.83 3.86
CA LEU A 20 -2.98 17.68 2.40
C LEU A 20 -3.46 18.95 1.71
N ALA A 21 -4.26 19.79 2.38
CA ALA A 21 -4.62 21.10 1.85
C ALA A 21 -3.39 21.99 1.64
N ASP A 22 -2.41 21.89 2.54
CA ASP A 22 -1.21 22.73 2.50
C ASP A 22 -0.10 22.15 1.59
N ASN A 23 -0.03 20.83 1.43
CA ASN A 23 1.12 20.16 0.81
C ASN A 23 0.82 19.41 -0.49
N ALA A 24 -0.45 19.21 -0.84
CA ALA A 24 -0.87 18.49 -2.05
C ALA A 24 -1.77 19.37 -2.93
N GLY A 25 -2.26 18.81 -4.03
CA GLY A 25 -3.24 19.47 -4.91
C GLY A 25 -2.87 19.39 -6.38
N PRO A 26 -3.74 19.93 -7.25
CA PRO A 26 -3.58 19.82 -8.71
C PRO A 26 -2.29 20.42 -9.26
N SER A 27 -1.72 21.43 -8.60
CA SER A 27 -0.44 22.03 -9.00
C SER A 27 0.72 21.05 -8.84
N LEU A 28 0.82 20.38 -7.70
CA LEU A 28 1.84 19.38 -7.44
C LEU A 28 1.69 18.19 -8.39
N LEU A 29 0.46 17.70 -8.63
CA LEU A 29 0.21 16.61 -9.56
C LEU A 29 0.66 16.96 -10.99
N ARG A 30 0.39 18.20 -11.44
CA ARG A 30 0.85 18.67 -12.75
C ARG A 30 2.38 18.78 -12.82
N GLU A 31 3.02 19.28 -11.77
CA GLU A 31 4.48 19.35 -11.68
C GLU A 31 5.11 17.95 -11.81
N ILE A 32 4.61 16.96 -11.06
CA ILE A 32 5.07 15.57 -11.13
C ILE A 32 4.92 15.03 -12.57
N ARG A 33 3.76 15.21 -13.19
CA ARG A 33 3.49 14.77 -14.57
C ARG A 33 4.44 15.43 -15.57
N ASP A 34 4.61 16.74 -15.49
CA ASP A 34 5.33 17.54 -16.49
C ASP A 34 6.85 17.45 -16.34
N SER A 35 7.35 17.09 -15.15
CA SER A 35 8.78 16.87 -14.87
C SER A 35 9.32 15.52 -15.35
N ASN A 36 8.49 14.64 -15.93
CA ASN A 36 8.85 13.25 -16.26
C ASN A 36 9.44 12.50 -15.05
N ASN A 37 8.94 12.74 -13.86
CA ASN A 37 9.35 12.05 -12.65
C ASN A 37 9.09 10.54 -12.80
N SER A 38 10.16 9.73 -12.75
CA SER A 38 10.09 8.27 -12.92
C SER A 38 9.33 7.57 -11.80
N LEU A 39 9.22 8.18 -10.62
CA LEU A 39 8.48 7.64 -9.48
C LEU A 39 6.97 7.89 -9.63
N GLY A 40 6.57 8.95 -10.35
CA GLY A 40 5.17 9.32 -10.51
C GLY A 40 4.53 9.94 -9.25
N TYR A 41 5.30 10.21 -8.20
CA TYR A 41 4.85 10.89 -6.98
C TYR A 41 5.94 11.82 -6.42
N SER A 42 5.57 12.66 -5.44
CA SER A 42 6.52 13.54 -4.74
C SER A 42 7.17 12.80 -3.57
N GLU A 43 8.48 12.55 -3.64
CA GLU A 43 9.26 11.97 -2.53
C GLU A 43 9.15 12.82 -1.27
N LYS A 44 9.15 14.15 -1.42
CA LYS A 44 8.97 15.08 -0.30
C LYS A 44 7.63 14.86 0.40
N LEU A 45 6.54 14.78 -0.36
CA LEU A 45 5.20 14.54 0.19
C LEU A 45 5.15 13.16 0.87
N TRP A 46 5.72 12.13 0.23
CA TRP A 46 5.77 10.79 0.79
C TRP A 46 6.56 10.75 2.11
N GLN A 47 7.72 11.40 2.16
CA GLN A 47 8.51 11.50 3.40
C GLN A 47 7.75 12.18 4.53
N GLN A 48 7.01 13.24 4.24
CA GLN A 48 6.17 13.91 5.23
C GLN A 48 5.01 13.01 5.72
N MET A 49 4.41 12.20 4.84
CA MET A 49 3.41 11.21 5.24
C MET A 49 4.00 10.14 6.16
N ILE A 50 5.25 9.72 5.91
CA ILE A 50 5.98 8.79 6.78
C ILE A 50 6.22 9.43 8.16
N GLU A 51 6.66 10.68 8.22
CA GLU A 51 6.88 11.42 9.46
C GLU A 51 5.60 11.58 10.29
N LEU A 52 4.45 11.65 9.64
CA LEU A 52 3.13 11.64 10.27
C LEU A 52 2.66 10.24 10.71
N GLY A 53 3.44 9.20 10.42
CA GLY A 53 3.13 7.81 10.78
C GLY A 53 2.04 7.14 9.93
N TRP A 54 1.63 7.74 8.82
CA TRP A 54 0.51 7.22 8.02
C TRP A 54 0.73 5.81 7.47
N PRO A 55 1.93 5.43 6.96
CA PRO A 55 2.17 4.06 6.50
C PRO A 55 2.07 3.01 7.61
N SER A 56 2.28 3.41 8.87
CA SER A 56 2.21 2.52 10.03
C SER A 56 0.81 2.39 10.64
N LEU A 57 -0.18 3.15 10.13
CA LEU A 57 -1.49 3.28 10.75
C LEU A 57 -2.21 1.93 10.95
N LEU A 58 -2.18 1.04 9.96
CA LEU A 58 -2.81 -0.28 10.01
C LEU A 58 -1.90 -1.39 10.55
N ILE A 59 -0.62 -1.10 10.77
CA ILE A 59 0.35 -2.08 11.27
C ILE A 59 0.07 -2.31 12.75
N PRO A 60 -0.01 -3.59 13.22
CA PRO A 60 -0.16 -3.88 14.64
C PRO A 60 1.00 -3.33 15.48
N GLU A 61 0.71 -2.87 16.70
CA GLU A 61 1.70 -2.28 17.63
C GLU A 61 2.91 -3.19 17.88
N GLN A 62 2.72 -4.50 17.94
CA GLN A 62 3.80 -5.49 18.09
C GLN A 62 4.82 -5.51 16.95
N PHE A 63 4.53 -4.84 15.82
CA PHE A 63 5.40 -4.69 14.66
C PHE A 63 5.71 -3.20 14.37
N ASP A 64 5.80 -2.38 15.41
CA ASP A 64 6.11 -0.95 15.37
C ASP A 64 5.04 -0.11 14.64
N GLY A 65 3.80 -0.56 14.62
CA GLY A 65 2.67 0.16 14.04
C GLY A 65 1.82 0.90 15.07
N LEU A 66 0.76 1.55 14.58
CA LEU A 66 -0.19 2.30 15.40
C LEU A 66 -1.48 1.52 15.73
N GLY A 67 -1.75 0.41 15.03
CA GLY A 67 -2.89 -0.48 15.30
C GLY A 67 -4.27 0.13 15.06
N PHE A 68 -4.38 1.21 14.28
CA PHE A 68 -5.65 1.88 13.99
C PHE A 68 -6.56 1.04 13.08
N SER A 69 -7.80 1.46 13.00
CA SER A 69 -8.83 0.84 12.18
C SER A 69 -8.69 1.20 10.68
N HIS A 70 -9.29 0.37 9.82
CA HIS A 70 -9.44 0.71 8.39
C HIS A 70 -10.37 1.93 8.19
N VAL A 71 -11.20 2.28 9.17
CA VAL A 71 -12.01 3.51 9.14
C VAL A 71 -11.11 4.73 9.26
N ALA A 72 -10.15 4.70 10.18
CA ALA A 72 -9.15 5.77 10.32
C ALA A 72 -8.30 5.92 9.04
N MET A 73 -7.81 4.81 8.46
CA MET A 73 -7.10 4.85 7.17
C MET A 73 -7.99 5.41 6.05
N GLY A 74 -9.27 5.07 6.04
CA GLY A 74 -10.26 5.60 5.10
C GLY A 74 -10.34 7.13 5.15
N GLN A 75 -10.17 7.75 6.32
CA GLN A 75 -10.16 9.20 6.45
C GLN A 75 -8.95 9.84 5.73
N ILE A 76 -7.76 9.21 5.84
CA ILE A 76 -6.58 9.66 5.10
C ILE A 76 -6.81 9.51 3.59
N MET A 77 -7.32 8.36 3.15
CA MET A 77 -7.54 8.06 1.73
C MET A 77 -8.59 8.99 1.10
N GLU A 78 -9.65 9.33 1.86
CA GLU A 78 -10.66 10.31 1.42
C GLU A 78 -10.01 11.68 1.18
N GLN A 79 -9.21 12.17 2.12
CA GLN A 79 -8.52 13.44 1.98
C GLN A 79 -7.46 13.40 0.88
N ALA A 80 -6.73 12.29 0.72
CA ALA A 80 -5.80 12.10 -0.39
C ALA A 80 -6.50 12.21 -1.76
N GLY A 81 -7.69 11.63 -1.87
CA GLY A 81 -8.53 11.76 -3.07
C GLY A 81 -9.00 13.20 -3.31
N CYS A 82 -9.48 13.90 -2.27
CA CYS A 82 -9.92 15.29 -2.37
C CYS A 82 -8.81 16.23 -2.88
N HIS A 83 -7.56 15.96 -2.52
CA HIS A 83 -6.40 16.78 -2.86
C HIS A 83 -5.55 16.21 -4.00
N LEU A 84 -5.97 15.10 -4.64
CA LEU A 84 -5.22 14.40 -5.70
C LEU A 84 -3.78 14.08 -5.29
N ALA A 85 -3.59 13.69 -4.03
CA ALA A 85 -2.29 13.35 -3.47
C ALA A 85 -1.84 11.98 -3.96
N ASN A 86 -0.94 11.95 -4.95
CA ASN A 86 -0.36 10.72 -5.46
C ASN A 86 0.81 10.25 -4.59
N SER A 87 0.76 9.01 -4.10
CA SER A 87 1.78 8.41 -3.22
C SER A 87 1.61 6.89 -3.15
N PRO A 88 2.63 6.13 -2.68
CA PRO A 88 2.53 4.68 -2.50
C PRO A 88 1.57 4.23 -1.38
N MET A 89 0.82 5.14 -0.75
CA MET A 89 -0.06 4.84 0.40
C MET A 89 -1.03 3.70 0.12
N PHE A 90 -1.74 3.73 -1.02
CA PHE A 90 -2.77 2.73 -1.28
C PHE A 90 -2.17 1.33 -1.48
N ALA A 91 -1.18 1.20 -2.36
CA ALA A 91 -0.57 -0.10 -2.64
C ALA A 91 0.18 -0.66 -1.43
N THR A 92 0.94 0.19 -0.73
CA THR A 92 1.80 -0.24 0.39
C THR A 92 1.02 -0.32 1.70
N ALA A 93 0.45 0.80 2.17
CA ALA A 93 -0.10 0.89 3.52
C ALA A 93 -1.53 0.32 3.64
N VAL A 94 -2.31 0.32 2.55
CA VAL A 94 -3.64 -0.30 2.57
C VAL A 94 -3.56 -1.75 2.12
N LEU A 95 -3.18 -2.03 0.87
CA LEU A 95 -3.21 -3.38 0.32
C LEU A 95 -2.10 -4.26 0.92
N GLY A 96 -0.84 -3.81 0.82
CA GLY A 96 0.33 -4.57 1.25
C GLY A 96 0.30 -4.89 2.73
N VAL A 97 0.08 -3.90 3.58
CA VAL A 97 -0.01 -4.08 5.04
C VAL A 97 -1.17 -4.99 5.41
N SER A 98 -2.37 -4.80 4.80
CA SER A 98 -3.53 -5.63 5.12
C SER A 98 -3.31 -7.11 4.80
N ILE A 99 -2.72 -7.41 3.63
CA ILE A 99 -2.42 -8.79 3.24
C ILE A 99 -1.34 -9.38 4.14
N LEU A 100 -0.24 -8.66 4.33
CA LEU A 100 0.88 -9.13 5.14
C LEU A 100 0.48 -9.37 6.60
N SER A 101 -0.34 -8.49 7.18
CA SER A 101 -0.83 -8.64 8.56
C SER A 101 -1.76 -9.84 8.73
N LYS A 102 -2.57 -10.17 7.71
CA LYS A 102 -3.52 -11.29 7.77
C LYS A 102 -2.90 -12.62 7.38
N GLU A 103 -2.17 -12.66 6.26
CA GLU A 103 -1.74 -13.88 5.59
C GLU A 103 -0.24 -14.15 5.74
N GLY A 104 0.56 -13.15 6.11
CA GLY A 104 1.99 -13.32 6.35
C GLY A 104 2.28 -14.22 7.55
N ASN A 105 3.33 -15.04 7.47
CA ASN A 105 3.84 -15.73 8.64
C ASN A 105 4.59 -14.76 9.58
N GLU A 106 4.87 -15.18 10.82
CA GLU A 106 5.50 -14.29 11.82
C GLU A 106 6.87 -13.77 11.39
N GLN A 107 7.64 -14.57 10.66
CA GLN A 107 8.93 -14.11 10.13
C GLN A 107 8.75 -13.02 9.09
N GLN A 108 7.80 -13.15 8.18
CA GLN A 108 7.50 -12.13 7.17
C GLN A 108 6.98 -10.85 7.81
N LYS A 109 6.06 -10.95 8.78
CA LYS A 109 5.54 -9.80 9.51
C LYS A 109 6.65 -9.04 10.23
N SER A 110 7.45 -9.76 11.03
CA SER A 110 8.56 -9.16 11.79
C SER A 110 9.65 -8.56 10.91
N GLN A 111 9.87 -9.11 9.72
CA GLN A 111 10.88 -8.62 8.79
C GLN A 111 10.43 -7.39 8.01
N TRP A 112 9.16 -7.31 7.62
CA TRP A 112 8.71 -6.33 6.62
C TRP A 112 7.83 -5.23 7.19
N LEU A 113 6.92 -5.51 8.15
CA LEU A 113 6.03 -4.48 8.70
C LEU A 113 6.78 -3.31 9.34
N PRO A 114 7.86 -3.51 10.14
CA PRO A 114 8.62 -2.39 10.68
C PRO A 114 9.29 -1.54 9.60
N LYS A 115 9.74 -2.15 8.50
CA LYS A 115 10.34 -1.41 7.39
C LYS A 115 9.32 -0.54 6.67
N ILE A 116 8.08 -1.03 6.52
CA ILE A 116 6.99 -0.25 5.95
C ILE A 116 6.63 0.91 6.88
N ALA A 117 6.55 0.65 8.20
CA ALA A 117 6.27 1.68 9.19
C ALA A 117 7.27 2.85 9.12
N MET A 118 8.54 2.54 8.88
CA MET A 118 9.62 3.53 8.70
C MET A 118 9.73 4.10 7.27
N GLY A 119 8.89 3.68 6.33
CA GLY A 119 8.96 4.11 4.94
C GLY A 119 10.12 3.53 4.13
N ASN A 120 10.82 2.53 4.65
CA ASN A 120 11.99 1.89 4.03
C ASN A 120 11.64 0.71 3.12
N LEU A 121 10.36 0.44 2.92
CA LEU A 121 9.87 -0.62 2.05
C LEU A 121 8.51 -0.24 1.48
N THR A 122 8.39 -0.33 0.17
CA THR A 122 7.12 -0.19 -0.55
C THR A 122 6.69 -1.53 -1.13
N LEU A 123 5.38 -1.79 -1.09
CA LEU A 123 4.77 -3.01 -1.61
C LEU A 123 3.76 -2.69 -2.71
N ALA A 124 3.63 -3.63 -3.66
CA ALA A 124 2.51 -3.63 -4.59
C ALA A 124 1.90 -5.02 -4.71
N LEU A 125 0.57 -5.06 -4.91
CA LEU A 125 -0.18 -6.30 -5.10
C LEU A 125 -0.33 -6.60 -6.60
N ALA A 126 0.27 -7.68 -7.06
CA ALA A 126 0.18 -8.22 -8.40
C ALA A 126 -0.90 -9.32 -8.43
N LEU A 127 -2.16 -8.91 -8.67
CA LEU A 127 -3.34 -9.78 -8.66
C LEU A 127 -3.81 -10.08 -10.08
N ASP A 128 -4.17 -9.05 -10.85
CA ASP A 128 -4.82 -9.18 -12.15
C ASP A 128 -3.86 -9.65 -13.24
N GLU A 129 -4.38 -10.42 -14.21
CA GLU A 129 -3.61 -10.97 -15.32
C GLU A 129 -4.07 -10.44 -16.69
N THR A 130 -5.24 -9.82 -16.72
CA THR A 130 -5.84 -9.25 -17.92
C THR A 130 -6.36 -7.85 -17.67
N ALA A 131 -6.70 -7.12 -18.72
CA ALA A 131 -7.31 -5.79 -18.64
C ALA A 131 -8.70 -5.79 -17.97
N ARG A 132 -9.34 -6.95 -17.85
CA ARG A 132 -10.56 -7.14 -17.06
C ARG A 132 -10.19 -7.75 -15.72
N PRO A 133 -10.48 -7.10 -14.59
CA PRO A 133 -10.29 -7.70 -13.28
C PRO A 133 -11.08 -9.01 -13.16
N ASP A 134 -10.38 -10.11 -12.94
CA ASP A 134 -10.96 -11.44 -12.68
C ASP A 134 -10.09 -12.18 -11.66
N PRO A 135 -10.24 -11.88 -10.37
CA PRO A 135 -9.36 -12.40 -9.33
C PRO A 135 -9.50 -13.91 -9.10
N LEU A 136 -10.52 -14.55 -9.68
CA LEU A 136 -10.73 -15.99 -9.57
C LEU A 136 -10.11 -16.77 -10.73
N ASN A 137 -9.71 -16.09 -11.81
CA ASN A 137 -9.14 -16.72 -13.00
C ASN A 137 -7.63 -16.45 -13.06
N ILE A 138 -6.87 -17.19 -12.26
CA ILE A 138 -5.42 -17.03 -12.13
C ILE A 138 -4.73 -18.12 -12.94
N ALA A 139 -3.87 -17.72 -13.89
CA ALA A 139 -3.02 -18.60 -14.70
C ALA A 139 -1.55 -18.59 -14.22
N THR A 140 -1.12 -17.53 -13.54
CA THR A 140 0.23 -17.50 -12.94
C THR A 140 0.40 -18.67 -11.99
N SER A 141 1.46 -19.44 -12.20
CA SER A 141 1.77 -20.64 -11.41
C SER A 141 3.01 -20.45 -10.55
N VAL A 142 3.06 -21.19 -9.45
CA VAL A 142 4.22 -21.31 -8.57
C VAL A 142 4.62 -22.76 -8.40
N THR A 143 5.90 -23.06 -8.57
CA THR A 143 6.47 -24.40 -8.32
C THR A 143 7.62 -24.28 -7.32
N LYS A 144 7.74 -25.30 -6.44
CA LYS A 144 8.84 -25.36 -5.47
C LYS A 144 10.13 -25.76 -6.18
N SER A 145 11.23 -25.07 -5.85
CA SER A 145 12.59 -25.37 -6.31
C SER A 145 13.48 -25.69 -5.09
N THR A 146 14.73 -26.12 -5.35
CA THR A 146 15.73 -26.34 -4.29
C THR A 146 16.04 -25.10 -3.49
N ASP A 147 16.03 -23.93 -4.13
CA ASP A 147 16.45 -22.65 -3.52
C ASP A 147 15.28 -21.67 -3.29
N GLY A 148 14.03 -22.17 -3.34
CA GLY A 148 12.83 -21.36 -3.12
C GLY A 148 11.66 -21.71 -4.03
N PHE A 149 11.11 -20.72 -4.72
CA PHE A 149 9.97 -20.89 -5.61
C PHE A 149 10.23 -20.27 -6.97
N ILE A 150 9.72 -20.91 -8.02
CA ILE A 150 9.73 -20.39 -9.39
C ILE A 150 8.31 -19.94 -9.72
N LEU A 151 8.16 -18.65 -10.05
CA LEU A 151 6.92 -18.06 -10.54
C LEU A 151 6.94 -18.04 -12.08
N ASN A 152 5.85 -18.44 -12.71
CA ASN A 152 5.69 -18.37 -14.16
C ASN A 152 4.29 -17.82 -14.50
N GLY A 153 4.25 -16.67 -15.15
CA GLY A 153 3.02 -15.99 -15.56
C GLY A 153 3.23 -14.51 -15.82
N ASN A 154 2.12 -13.83 -16.07
CA ASN A 154 2.10 -12.38 -16.31
C ASN A 154 1.07 -11.72 -15.41
N LYS A 155 1.39 -10.54 -14.88
CA LYS A 155 0.47 -9.69 -14.13
C LYS A 155 0.32 -8.35 -14.84
N SER A 156 -0.88 -7.80 -14.79
CA SER A 156 -1.23 -6.54 -15.43
C SER A 156 -1.88 -5.59 -14.42
N MET A 157 -1.90 -4.30 -14.74
CA MET A 157 -2.57 -3.28 -13.93
C MET A 157 -2.13 -3.26 -12.45
N VAL A 158 -0.86 -3.57 -12.19
CA VAL A 158 -0.29 -3.57 -10.82
C VAL A 158 -0.10 -2.12 -10.36
N ILE A 159 -0.96 -1.69 -9.44
CA ILE A 159 -0.89 -0.33 -8.86
C ILE A 159 0.46 -0.16 -8.15
N ASP A 160 1.18 0.90 -8.49
CA ASP A 160 2.54 1.22 -7.99
C ASP A 160 3.59 0.13 -8.26
N GLY A 161 3.30 -0.86 -9.13
CA GLY A 161 4.20 -1.98 -9.39
C GLY A 161 5.57 -1.60 -9.97
N GLN A 162 5.66 -0.46 -10.65
CA GLN A 162 6.90 0.05 -11.22
C GLN A 162 7.86 0.68 -10.19
N ILE A 163 7.33 1.03 -9.01
CA ILE A 163 8.08 1.74 -7.96
C ILE A 163 8.18 0.93 -6.67
N ALA A 164 7.51 -0.21 -6.61
CA ALA A 164 7.51 -1.07 -5.42
C ALA A 164 8.85 -1.80 -5.25
N ASP A 165 9.38 -1.82 -4.03
CA ASP A 165 10.57 -2.58 -3.67
C ASP A 165 10.30 -4.09 -3.70
N GLN A 166 9.08 -4.50 -3.37
CA GLN A 166 8.64 -5.90 -3.35
C GLN A 166 7.21 -6.04 -3.90
N LEU A 167 6.95 -7.19 -4.52
CA LEU A 167 5.63 -7.54 -5.03
C LEU A 167 5.01 -8.68 -4.22
N ILE A 168 3.74 -8.51 -3.86
CA ILE A 168 2.90 -9.62 -3.40
C ILE A 168 2.23 -10.20 -4.64
N VAL A 169 2.63 -11.41 -5.05
CA VAL A 169 2.15 -12.04 -6.28
C VAL A 169 1.15 -13.14 -5.95
N VAL A 170 -0.07 -13.03 -6.50
CA VAL A 170 -1.07 -14.09 -6.40
C VAL A 170 -0.81 -15.14 -7.49
N ALA A 171 -0.60 -16.39 -7.10
CA ALA A 171 -0.26 -17.48 -8.01
C ALA A 171 -0.88 -18.82 -7.55
N LEU A 172 -1.16 -19.71 -8.48
CA LEU A 172 -1.63 -21.06 -8.20
C LEU A 172 -0.47 -21.98 -7.90
N SER A 173 -0.54 -22.67 -6.75
CA SER A 173 0.36 -23.77 -6.44
C SER A 173 -0.11 -25.05 -7.12
N LEU A 174 0.67 -25.61 -8.02
CA LEU A 174 0.35 -26.87 -8.70
C LEU A 174 0.55 -28.11 -7.81
N ILE A 175 0.96 -27.90 -6.54
CA ILE A 175 1.25 -29.00 -5.59
C ILE A 175 -0.02 -29.50 -4.88
N HIS A 176 -1.12 -28.76 -4.98
CA HIS A 176 -2.39 -29.03 -4.27
C HIS A 176 -3.58 -29.32 -5.20
N ILE A 177 -3.32 -29.74 -6.44
CA ILE A 177 -4.35 -30.22 -7.37
C ILE A 177 -4.39 -31.75 -7.33
#